data_095daa7fb30dfa4cdce55964b641b4a6
#
_entry.id   095daa7fb30dfa4cdce55964b641b4a6
#
_cell.length_a   1.000
_cell.length_b   1.000
_cell.length_c   1.000
_cell.angle_alpha   90.00
_cell.angle_beta   90.00
_cell.angle_gamma   90.00
#
_symmetry.space_group_name_H-M   'P 1'
#
loop_
_entity.id
_entity.type
_entity.pdbx_description
1 polymer ?
#
loop_
_entity_poly.entity_id
_entity_poly.type
_entity_poly.pdbx_seq_one_letter_code
_entity_poly.pdbx_strand_id
1 'polypeptide(L)'
;MTLIRSVLVATCLTVAALAVHADLLDDIMKSKKIRISTDMAIPPAGMMDSNMQPSGSDVETAKLLAKDWGLAIEWVPTTGATRIPNVNSGKADVIISTLSVTPERAKVIDFSKPYAVLQSVVGAPKDSAIKDWPDLKGKSVTVTRGTTQDTELSAMASDRGFQVVRYDDDATMVTAGATGQADMVATSVALVNAISNKNPQKPWEPKFVIRNFDLAVGVKQGEPRLVAKLNEWISANLKNGKLSDIYKQYYGVALPASMTN
;
A
#
# COMPACT_ATOMS: atom_id res chain seq x y z
N MET A 1 -83.21 16.85 4.30
CA MET A 1 -82.06 17.24 3.45
C MET A 1 -80.78 16.97 4.27
N THR A 2 -80.18 15.81 4.03
CA THR A 2 -79.01 15.32 4.82
C THR A 2 -77.82 15.26 3.85
N LEU A 3 -76.85 16.15 4.03
CA LEU A 3 -75.60 16.24 3.28
C LEU A 3 -74.61 15.18 3.82
N ILE A 4 -74.31 14.15 3.00
CA ILE A 4 -73.23 13.16 3.24
C ILE A 4 -71.92 13.79 2.75
N ARG A 5 -71.00 14.10 3.68
CA ARG A 5 -69.62 14.50 3.38
C ARG A 5 -68.76 13.25 3.23
N SER A 6 -68.37 12.93 2.01
CA SER A 6 -67.38 11.90 1.71
C SER A 6 -65.98 12.41 1.99
N VAL A 7 -65.30 11.83 2.99
CA VAL A 7 -63.86 12.08 3.27
C VAL A 7 -63.06 11.12 2.43
N LEU A 8 -62.35 11.65 1.44
CA LEU A 8 -61.35 10.86 0.67
C LEU A 8 -60.04 10.84 1.47
N VAL A 9 -59.70 9.69 2.03
CA VAL A 9 -58.37 9.46 2.66
C VAL A 9 -57.42 9.03 1.55
N ALA A 10 -56.53 9.98 1.16
CA ALA A 10 -55.43 9.70 0.25
C ALA A 10 -54.29 9.06 1.03
N THR A 11 -54.10 7.77 0.91
CA THR A 11 -52.99 7.03 1.48
C THR A 11 -51.74 7.25 0.57
N CYS A 12 -50.86 8.17 0.96
CA CYS A 12 -49.54 8.30 0.33
C CYS A 12 -48.67 7.10 0.70
N LEU A 13 -48.50 6.14 -0.20
CA LEU A 13 -47.45 5.13 -0.12
C LEU A 13 -46.11 5.83 -0.43
N THR A 14 -45.36 6.15 0.61
CA THR A 14 -43.93 6.50 0.47
C THR A 14 -43.15 5.22 0.14
N VAL A 15 -42.90 5.01 -1.15
CA VAL A 15 -41.88 4.02 -1.57
C VAL A 15 -40.52 4.60 -1.17
N ALA A 16 -39.97 4.09 -0.07
CA ALA A 16 -38.59 4.30 0.26
C ALA A 16 -37.76 3.62 -0.84
N ALA A 17 -37.23 4.40 -1.76
CA ALA A 17 -36.21 3.95 -2.70
C ALA A 17 -34.99 3.54 -1.87
N LEU A 18 -34.83 2.25 -1.60
CA LEU A 18 -33.58 1.69 -1.15
C LEU A 18 -32.56 2.06 -2.24
N ALA A 19 -31.67 3.01 -1.93
CA ALA A 19 -30.51 3.24 -2.77
C ALA A 19 -29.74 1.93 -2.84
N VAL A 20 -29.91 1.22 -3.95
CA VAL A 20 -29.08 0.06 -4.28
C VAL A 20 -27.68 0.67 -4.48
N HIS A 21 -26.86 0.63 -3.44
CA HIS A 21 -25.45 0.89 -3.62
C HIS A 21 -24.96 -0.14 -4.64
N ALA A 22 -24.54 0.32 -5.81
CA ALA A 22 -23.88 -0.52 -6.78
C ALA A 22 -22.70 -1.18 -6.06
N ASP A 23 -22.69 -2.49 -5.94
CA ASP A 23 -21.63 -3.25 -5.27
C ASP A 23 -20.39 -3.18 -6.16
N LEU A 24 -19.30 -2.65 -5.62
CA LEU A 24 -18.07 -2.45 -6.38
C LEU A 24 -17.56 -3.75 -7.02
N LEU A 25 -17.73 -4.89 -6.36
CA LEU A 25 -17.38 -6.20 -6.93
C LEU A 25 -18.19 -6.50 -8.19
N ASP A 26 -19.50 -6.25 -8.18
CA ASP A 26 -20.37 -6.51 -9.33
C ASP A 26 -19.99 -5.59 -10.51
N ASP A 27 -19.66 -4.32 -10.24
CA ASP A 27 -19.20 -3.37 -11.25
C ASP A 27 -17.87 -3.83 -11.89
N ILE A 28 -16.87 -4.25 -11.08
CA ILE A 28 -15.61 -4.81 -11.55
C ILE A 28 -15.86 -6.05 -12.43
N MET A 29 -16.65 -7.01 -11.94
CA MET A 29 -16.89 -8.26 -12.65
C MET A 29 -17.70 -8.06 -13.95
N LYS A 30 -18.63 -7.11 -13.97
CA LYS A 30 -19.43 -6.75 -15.14
C LYS A 30 -18.61 -6.02 -16.21
N SER A 31 -17.79 -5.06 -15.79
CA SER A 31 -16.93 -4.28 -16.70
C SER A 31 -15.74 -5.08 -17.24
N LYS A 32 -15.42 -6.23 -16.64
CA LYS A 32 -14.22 -7.03 -16.93
C LYS A 32 -12.92 -6.23 -16.77
N LYS A 33 -12.92 -5.22 -15.89
CA LYS A 33 -11.79 -4.34 -15.65
C LYS A 33 -11.67 -4.06 -14.15
N ILE A 34 -10.42 -3.99 -13.66
CA ILE A 34 -10.10 -3.57 -12.30
C ILE A 34 -9.07 -2.43 -12.34
N ARG A 35 -9.35 -1.35 -11.61
CA ARG A 35 -8.45 -0.20 -11.47
C ARG A 35 -7.60 -0.40 -10.23
N ILE A 36 -6.28 -0.52 -10.43
CA ILE A 36 -5.34 -0.86 -9.34
C ILE A 36 -4.40 0.31 -9.10
N SER A 37 -4.44 0.88 -7.89
CA SER A 37 -3.51 1.91 -7.42
C SER A 37 -2.19 1.24 -7.04
N THR A 38 -1.15 1.47 -7.85
CA THR A 38 0.19 0.88 -7.69
C THR A 38 1.26 1.93 -7.93
N ASP A 39 2.25 1.99 -7.05
CA ASP A 39 3.42 2.84 -7.22
C ASP A 39 4.45 2.11 -8.09
N MET A 40 4.86 2.75 -9.20
CA MET A 40 5.83 2.20 -10.15
C MET A 40 7.25 2.75 -9.94
N ALA A 41 7.51 3.37 -8.79
CA ALA A 41 8.80 3.97 -8.45
C ALA A 41 9.40 3.42 -7.14
N ILE A 42 8.93 2.23 -6.69
CA ILE A 42 9.37 1.55 -5.46
C ILE A 42 9.94 0.15 -5.73
N PRO A 43 11.08 0.02 -6.43
CA PRO A 43 11.66 -1.29 -6.69
C PRO A 43 11.99 -2.02 -5.37
N PRO A 44 11.83 -3.35 -5.31
CA PRO A 44 11.41 -4.25 -6.37
C PRO A 44 9.88 -4.50 -6.39
N ALA A 45 9.09 -3.72 -5.63
CA ALA A 45 7.65 -3.92 -5.51
C ALA A 45 6.89 -3.43 -6.77
N GLY A 46 7.21 -2.22 -7.23
CA GLY A 46 6.67 -1.64 -8.46
C GLY A 46 7.73 -0.85 -9.21
N MET A 47 7.88 -1.12 -10.49
CA MET A 47 8.86 -0.46 -11.36
C MET A 47 8.47 -0.66 -12.84
N MET A 48 9.13 0.08 -13.71
CA MET A 48 9.11 -0.21 -15.14
C MET A 48 10.33 -1.06 -15.49
N ASP A 49 10.14 -2.12 -16.26
CA ASP A 49 11.25 -2.94 -16.77
C ASP A 49 11.98 -2.25 -17.95
N SER A 50 12.97 -2.93 -18.52
CA SER A 50 13.75 -2.42 -19.67
C SER A 50 12.91 -2.18 -20.93
N ASN A 51 11.73 -2.78 -21.02
CA ASN A 51 10.79 -2.62 -22.15
C ASN A 51 9.67 -1.61 -21.81
N MET A 52 9.84 -0.83 -20.74
CA MET A 52 8.82 0.10 -20.24
C MET A 52 7.49 -0.58 -19.88
N GLN A 53 7.54 -1.85 -19.41
CA GLN A 53 6.37 -2.56 -18.94
C GLN A 53 6.35 -2.58 -17.40
N PRO A 54 5.17 -2.49 -16.79
CA PRO A 54 5.02 -2.64 -15.34
C PRO A 54 5.55 -3.99 -14.86
N SER A 55 6.41 -3.97 -13.84
CA SER A 55 7.07 -5.12 -13.22
C SER A 55 7.24 -4.90 -11.72
N GLY A 56 7.47 -5.95 -10.96
CA GLY A 56 7.67 -5.89 -9.51
C GLY A 56 6.69 -6.79 -8.76
N SER A 57 6.95 -7.04 -7.47
CA SER A 57 6.16 -8.00 -6.69
C SER A 57 4.69 -7.59 -6.57
N ASP A 58 4.37 -6.31 -6.36
CA ASP A 58 3.00 -5.83 -6.31
C ASP A 58 2.34 -5.87 -7.69
N VAL A 59 3.11 -5.56 -8.74
CA VAL A 59 2.64 -5.63 -10.13
C VAL A 59 2.32 -7.07 -10.52
N GLU A 60 3.18 -8.03 -10.22
CA GLU A 60 2.93 -9.45 -10.52
C GLU A 60 1.78 -10.01 -9.65
N THR A 61 1.66 -9.57 -8.41
CA THR A 61 0.48 -9.89 -7.55
C THR A 61 -0.81 -9.37 -8.20
N ALA A 62 -0.81 -8.13 -8.70
CA ALA A 62 -1.95 -7.54 -9.40
C ALA A 62 -2.27 -8.28 -10.72
N LYS A 63 -1.25 -8.62 -11.50
CA LYS A 63 -1.41 -9.41 -12.74
C LYS A 63 -1.99 -10.79 -12.46
N LEU A 64 -1.52 -11.46 -11.39
CA LEU A 64 -2.05 -12.76 -10.97
C LEU A 64 -3.53 -12.65 -10.58
N LEU A 65 -3.90 -11.64 -9.77
CA LEU A 65 -5.27 -11.36 -9.39
C LEU A 65 -6.18 -11.18 -10.63
N ALA A 66 -5.77 -10.29 -11.51
CA ALA A 66 -6.55 -9.97 -12.71
C ALA A 66 -6.71 -11.18 -13.63
N LYS A 67 -5.64 -11.96 -13.82
CA LYS A 67 -5.67 -13.22 -14.58
C LYS A 67 -6.66 -14.22 -13.99
N ASP A 68 -6.57 -14.46 -12.68
CA ASP A 68 -7.42 -15.46 -12.00
C ASP A 68 -8.91 -15.05 -12.01
N TRP A 69 -9.21 -13.75 -12.05
CA TRP A 69 -10.57 -13.22 -12.11
C TRP A 69 -11.06 -12.92 -13.54
N GLY A 70 -10.21 -13.09 -14.57
CA GLY A 70 -10.53 -12.82 -15.97
C GLY A 70 -10.79 -11.35 -16.25
N LEU A 71 -9.97 -10.46 -15.68
CA LEU A 71 -10.08 -9.00 -15.75
C LEU A 71 -8.91 -8.38 -16.51
N ALA A 72 -9.14 -7.24 -17.15
CA ALA A 72 -8.12 -6.34 -17.61
C ALA A 72 -7.71 -5.38 -16.47
N ILE A 73 -6.42 -5.04 -16.38
CA ILE A 73 -5.94 -4.06 -15.40
C ILE A 73 -5.92 -2.66 -16.04
N GLU A 74 -6.45 -1.70 -15.29
CA GLU A 74 -6.17 -0.29 -15.49
C GLU A 74 -5.28 0.21 -14.34
N TRP A 75 -4.05 0.56 -14.66
CA TRP A 75 -3.10 1.05 -13.67
C TRP A 75 -3.43 2.48 -13.29
N VAL A 76 -3.55 2.74 -11.99
CA VAL A 76 -3.71 4.07 -11.41
C VAL A 76 -2.41 4.44 -10.70
N PRO A 77 -1.57 5.29 -11.31
CA PRO A 77 -0.31 5.72 -10.70
C PRO A 77 -0.54 6.35 -9.33
N THR A 78 0.34 6.04 -8.39
CA THR A 78 0.22 6.50 -7.00
C THR A 78 1.57 6.72 -6.36
N THR A 79 1.55 7.36 -5.18
CA THR A 79 2.65 7.49 -4.23
C THR A 79 2.16 7.10 -2.83
N GLY A 80 3.04 7.12 -1.84
CA GLY A 80 2.68 6.89 -0.44
C GLY A 80 1.50 7.75 0.03
N ALA A 81 1.42 9.00 -0.41
CA ALA A 81 0.39 9.95 -0.01
C ALA A 81 -0.94 9.79 -0.77
N THR A 82 -0.93 9.30 -2.02
CA THR A 82 -2.11 9.35 -2.90
C THR A 82 -2.87 8.02 -3.00
N ARG A 83 -2.28 6.89 -2.60
CA ARG A 83 -2.91 5.56 -2.75
C ARG A 83 -4.25 5.43 -2.01
N ILE A 84 -4.36 5.87 -0.75
CA ILE A 84 -5.62 5.85 0.00
C ILE A 84 -6.66 6.83 -0.57
N PRO A 85 -6.32 8.11 -0.86
CA PRO A 85 -7.20 9.01 -1.60
C PRO A 85 -7.74 8.44 -2.91
N ASN A 86 -6.94 7.68 -3.67
CA ASN A 86 -7.38 7.08 -4.95
C ASN A 86 -8.55 6.11 -4.77
N VAL A 87 -8.55 5.22 -3.76
CA VAL A 87 -9.68 4.30 -3.54
C VAL A 87 -10.88 5.02 -2.91
N ASN A 88 -10.65 5.95 -1.98
CA ASN A 88 -11.75 6.68 -1.32
C ASN A 88 -12.52 7.58 -2.30
N SER A 89 -11.85 8.15 -3.29
CA SER A 89 -12.50 8.94 -4.35
C SER A 89 -13.10 8.09 -5.48
N GLY A 90 -12.89 6.77 -5.48
CA GLY A 90 -13.31 5.88 -6.57
C GLY A 90 -12.47 6.01 -7.83
N LYS A 91 -11.29 6.63 -7.78
CA LYS A 91 -10.32 6.65 -8.88
C LYS A 91 -9.69 5.27 -9.10
N ALA A 92 -9.47 4.50 -8.04
CA ALA A 92 -9.05 3.11 -8.07
C ALA A 92 -10.05 2.23 -7.31
N ASP A 93 -10.13 0.96 -7.67
CA ASP A 93 -10.96 -0.04 -7.00
C ASP A 93 -10.23 -0.66 -5.81
N VAL A 94 -8.93 -0.91 -5.98
CA VAL A 94 -8.06 -1.51 -4.95
C VAL A 94 -6.67 -0.86 -4.94
N ILE A 95 -5.98 -1.01 -3.80
CA ILE A 95 -4.57 -0.65 -3.64
C ILE A 95 -3.76 -1.95 -3.55
N ILE A 96 -2.80 -2.15 -4.45
CA ILE A 96 -1.73 -3.15 -4.35
C ILE A 96 -0.42 -2.37 -4.54
N SER A 97 0.16 -1.89 -3.43
CA SER A 97 1.28 -0.94 -3.45
C SER A 97 1.98 -0.88 -2.10
N THR A 98 2.64 -1.95 -1.68
CA THR A 98 3.33 -2.06 -0.37
C THR A 98 2.53 -1.45 0.80
N LEU A 99 1.22 -1.69 0.79
CA LEU A 99 0.31 -1.06 1.75
C LEU A 99 0.35 -1.79 3.09
N SER A 100 1.10 -1.24 4.04
CA SER A 100 1.17 -1.75 5.41
C SER A 100 -0.17 -1.61 6.12
N VAL A 101 -0.59 -2.66 6.81
CA VAL A 101 -1.76 -2.65 7.69
C VAL A 101 -1.44 -1.89 8.96
N THR A 102 -2.20 -0.83 9.24
CA THR A 102 -2.10 -0.08 10.50
C THR A 102 -3.48 0.30 11.04
N PRO A 103 -3.62 0.47 12.38
CA PRO A 103 -4.88 0.89 12.98
C PRO A 103 -5.40 2.24 12.43
N GLU A 104 -4.50 3.17 12.11
CA GLU A 104 -4.87 4.50 11.57
C GLU A 104 -5.48 4.36 10.18
N ARG A 105 -4.86 3.56 9.31
CA ARG A 105 -5.37 3.29 7.95
C ARG A 105 -6.67 2.51 7.97
N ALA A 106 -6.83 1.56 8.90
CA ALA A 106 -8.06 0.78 9.07
C ALA A 106 -9.28 1.64 9.49
N LYS A 107 -9.06 2.88 9.95
CA LYS A 107 -10.15 3.83 10.20
C LYS A 107 -10.74 4.45 8.94
N VAL A 108 -10.04 4.37 7.80
CA VAL A 108 -10.39 5.08 6.57
C VAL A 108 -10.47 4.21 5.32
N ILE A 109 -9.97 2.97 5.38
CA ILE A 109 -10.08 1.93 4.34
C ILE A 109 -10.27 0.57 4.99
N ASP A 110 -10.79 -0.39 4.21
CA ASP A 110 -10.81 -1.80 4.59
C ASP A 110 -9.60 -2.52 3.99
N PHE A 111 -9.15 -3.58 4.67
CA PHE A 111 -8.02 -4.40 4.26
C PHE A 111 -8.44 -5.84 3.97
N SER A 112 -7.81 -6.45 2.99
CA SER A 112 -7.79 -7.89 2.84
C SER A 112 -6.94 -8.57 3.94
N LYS A 113 -6.90 -9.90 3.95
CA LYS A 113 -5.81 -10.65 4.59
C LYS A 113 -4.47 -10.22 4.01
N PRO A 114 -3.37 -10.31 4.79
CA PRO A 114 -2.03 -10.03 4.29
C PRO A 114 -1.63 -10.98 3.15
N TYR A 115 -0.94 -10.44 2.14
CA TYR A 115 -0.36 -11.21 1.04
C TYR A 115 1.18 -11.20 1.04
N ALA A 116 1.81 -10.28 1.76
CA ALA A 116 3.25 -10.13 1.87
C ALA A 116 3.63 -9.42 3.19
N VAL A 117 4.94 -9.24 3.41
CA VAL A 117 5.49 -8.51 4.56
C VAL A 117 6.49 -7.47 4.10
N LEU A 118 6.70 -6.44 4.94
CA LEU A 118 7.70 -5.41 4.73
C LEU A 118 8.42 -5.12 6.04
N GLN A 119 9.74 -5.08 5.99
CA GLN A 119 10.57 -4.63 7.09
C GLN A 119 10.91 -3.14 6.91
N SER A 120 10.45 -2.32 7.86
CA SER A 120 10.77 -0.91 7.98
C SER A 120 12.06 -0.73 8.78
N VAL A 121 12.99 0.05 8.25
CA VAL A 121 14.33 0.23 8.82
C VAL A 121 14.77 1.70 8.77
N VAL A 122 15.71 2.07 9.63
CA VAL A 122 16.59 3.21 9.37
C VAL A 122 17.76 2.70 8.57
N GLY A 123 18.02 3.34 7.42
CA GLY A 123 19.18 3.09 6.56
C GLY A 123 20.10 4.30 6.51
N ALA A 124 21.40 4.04 6.43
CA ALA A 124 22.43 5.06 6.32
C ALA A 124 23.67 4.48 5.61
N PRO A 125 24.66 5.33 5.22
CA PRO A 125 25.94 4.84 4.72
C PRO A 125 26.57 3.80 5.66
N LYS A 126 27.23 2.82 5.08
CA LYS A 126 27.83 1.68 5.81
C LYS A 126 28.80 2.13 6.91
N ASP A 127 29.57 3.19 6.67
CA ASP A 127 30.52 3.80 7.59
C ASP A 127 29.88 4.71 8.66
N SER A 128 28.57 4.94 8.58
CA SER A 128 27.82 5.73 9.57
C SER A 128 27.79 5.02 10.93
N ALA A 129 27.99 5.78 12.01
CA ALA A 129 27.99 5.29 13.39
C ALA A 129 26.58 5.02 13.96
N ILE A 130 25.52 5.20 13.16
CA ILE A 130 24.14 4.95 13.57
C ILE A 130 23.93 3.46 13.87
N LYS A 131 23.37 3.15 15.07
CA LYS A 131 23.08 1.78 15.51
C LYS A 131 21.68 1.63 16.09
N ASP A 132 21.13 2.71 16.69
CA ASP A 132 19.82 2.67 17.35
C ASP A 132 19.27 4.10 17.50
N TRP A 133 18.04 4.20 18.01
CA TRP A 133 17.29 5.44 18.20
C TRP A 133 18.04 6.59 18.86
N PRO A 134 18.84 6.40 19.93
CA PRO A 134 19.60 7.50 20.56
C PRO A 134 20.56 8.21 19.61
N ASP A 135 21.09 7.50 18.61
CA ASP A 135 22.06 8.03 17.66
C ASP A 135 21.43 9.03 16.66
N LEU A 136 20.09 9.10 16.62
CA LEU A 136 19.35 10.02 15.77
C LEU A 136 19.27 11.43 16.35
N LYS A 137 19.56 11.61 17.65
CA LYS A 137 19.45 12.91 18.34
C LYS A 137 20.26 14.00 17.64
N GLY A 138 19.62 15.12 17.37
CA GLY A 138 20.19 16.26 16.65
C GLY A 138 20.38 16.07 15.14
N LYS A 139 19.90 14.96 14.59
CA LYS A 139 20.03 14.62 13.16
C LYS A 139 18.72 14.74 12.41
N SER A 140 18.80 14.73 11.07
CA SER A 140 17.64 14.68 10.19
C SER A 140 17.48 13.29 9.63
N VAL A 141 16.27 12.72 9.72
CA VAL A 141 15.89 11.44 9.12
C VAL A 141 14.93 11.70 7.96
N THR A 142 15.30 11.23 6.78
CA THR A 142 14.51 11.45 5.57
C THR A 142 13.48 10.32 5.41
N VAL A 143 12.24 10.69 5.04
CA VAL A 143 11.14 9.77 4.80
C VAL A 143 10.38 10.14 3.53
N THR A 144 9.61 9.21 2.97
CA THR A 144 8.62 9.50 1.95
C THR A 144 7.28 9.83 2.61
N ARG A 145 6.66 10.94 2.18
CA ARG A 145 5.37 11.44 2.69
C ARG A 145 4.27 10.37 2.60
N GLY A 146 3.47 10.25 3.66
CA GLY A 146 2.31 9.34 3.73
C GLY A 146 2.66 7.86 3.91
N THR A 147 3.94 7.55 4.14
CA THR A 147 4.39 6.20 4.53
C THR A 147 4.17 5.95 6.03
N THR A 148 4.29 4.70 6.46
CA THR A 148 4.29 4.36 7.91
C THR A 148 5.48 4.97 8.62
N GLN A 149 6.62 5.05 7.96
CA GLN A 149 7.84 5.68 8.49
C GLN A 149 7.61 7.18 8.75
N ASP A 150 6.96 7.89 7.82
CA ASP A 150 6.59 9.30 8.03
C ASP A 150 5.71 9.46 9.27
N THR A 151 4.66 8.65 9.40
CA THR A 151 3.74 8.72 10.53
C THR A 151 4.43 8.40 11.86
N GLU A 152 5.18 7.28 11.91
CA GLU A 152 5.82 6.81 13.15
C GLU A 152 6.96 7.73 13.60
N LEU A 153 7.83 8.14 12.67
CA LEU A 153 8.94 9.03 13.04
C LEU A 153 8.45 10.42 13.42
N SER A 154 7.44 10.94 12.75
CA SER A 154 6.86 12.26 13.10
C SER A 154 6.26 12.28 14.51
N ALA A 155 5.63 11.17 14.92
CA ALA A 155 5.04 11.07 16.24
C ALA A 155 6.08 11.08 17.37
N MET A 156 7.33 10.65 17.12
CA MET A 156 8.37 10.54 18.14
C MET A 156 9.52 11.53 17.98
N ALA A 157 9.56 12.30 16.89
CA ALA A 157 10.70 13.15 16.53
C ALA A 157 11.03 14.18 17.61
N SER A 158 10.02 14.88 18.14
CA SER A 158 10.18 15.88 19.20
C SER A 158 10.79 15.28 20.45
N ASP A 159 10.20 14.18 20.94
CA ASP A 159 10.60 13.55 22.21
C ASP A 159 12.00 12.93 22.12
N ARG A 160 12.38 12.43 20.95
CA ARG A 160 13.70 11.82 20.69
C ARG A 160 14.74 12.80 20.17
N GLY A 161 14.35 14.06 19.87
CA GLY A 161 15.25 15.15 19.51
C GLY A 161 15.88 15.01 18.11
N PHE A 162 15.17 14.41 17.13
CA PHE A 162 15.57 14.39 15.73
C PHE A 162 14.55 15.13 14.84
N GLN A 163 14.92 15.41 13.59
CA GLN A 163 14.04 16.07 12.62
C GLN A 163 13.61 15.08 11.53
N VAL A 164 12.40 15.25 11.01
CA VAL A 164 11.87 14.48 9.88
C VAL A 164 11.86 15.35 8.63
N VAL A 165 12.62 14.95 7.61
CA VAL A 165 12.65 15.57 6.28
C VAL A 165 11.82 14.70 5.33
N ARG A 166 10.90 15.33 4.59
CA ARG A 166 9.95 14.60 3.74
C ARG A 166 10.21 14.84 2.26
N TYR A 167 10.28 13.76 1.50
CA TYR A 167 10.17 13.77 0.05
C TYR A 167 8.78 13.29 -0.37
N ASP A 168 8.31 13.72 -1.53
CA ASP A 168 6.94 13.41 -1.97
C ASP A 168 6.81 12.00 -2.57
N ASP A 169 7.92 11.40 -3.03
CA ASP A 169 7.98 10.06 -3.57
C ASP A 169 9.29 9.34 -3.22
N ASP A 170 9.27 8.01 -3.33
CA ASP A 170 10.39 7.14 -2.99
C ASP A 170 11.57 7.28 -3.97
N ALA A 171 11.32 7.55 -5.25
CA ALA A 171 12.39 7.70 -6.25
C ALA A 171 13.25 8.92 -5.97
N THR A 172 12.62 10.03 -5.57
CA THR A 172 13.32 11.27 -5.16
C THR A 172 14.08 11.05 -3.85
N MET A 173 13.49 10.39 -2.85
CA MET A 173 14.18 10.02 -1.60
C MET A 173 15.40 9.13 -1.87
N VAL A 174 15.27 8.09 -2.70
CA VAL A 174 16.39 7.21 -3.09
C VAL A 174 17.49 8.00 -3.78
N THR A 175 17.13 8.94 -4.65
CA THR A 175 18.11 9.80 -5.33
C THR A 175 18.83 10.71 -4.34
N ALA A 176 18.10 11.30 -3.38
CA ALA A 176 18.69 12.13 -2.34
C ALA A 176 19.72 11.37 -1.48
N GLY A 177 19.43 10.12 -1.10
CA GLY A 177 20.39 9.24 -0.43
C GLY A 177 21.62 8.93 -1.28
N ALA A 178 21.43 8.57 -2.54
CA ALA A 178 22.51 8.23 -3.46
C ALA A 178 23.44 9.41 -3.79
N THR A 179 22.89 10.64 -3.84
CA THR A 179 23.67 11.86 -4.14
C THR A 179 24.25 12.55 -2.89
N GLY A 180 23.94 12.05 -1.68
CA GLY A 180 24.42 12.64 -0.43
C GLY A 180 23.62 13.87 0.02
N GLN A 181 22.44 14.11 -0.52
CA GLN A 181 21.49 15.13 -0.03
C GLN A 181 20.74 14.65 1.23
N ALA A 182 20.64 13.35 1.43
CA ALA A 182 20.17 12.74 2.66
C ALA A 182 21.29 11.87 3.26
N ASP A 183 21.53 12.02 4.56
CA ASP A 183 22.55 11.25 5.30
C ASP A 183 21.95 9.97 5.90
N MET A 184 20.65 9.90 6.07
CA MET A 184 19.91 8.72 6.51
C MET A 184 18.46 8.78 6.07
N VAL A 185 17.87 7.61 5.91
CA VAL A 185 16.46 7.44 5.52
C VAL A 185 15.76 6.48 6.47
N ALA A 186 14.45 6.65 6.65
CA ALA A 186 13.59 5.60 7.21
C ALA A 186 12.67 5.09 6.10
N THR A 187 12.87 3.82 5.72
CA THR A 187 12.19 3.20 4.58
C THR A 187 12.23 1.67 4.66
N SER A 188 11.99 0.97 3.57
CA SER A 188 12.17 -0.49 3.48
C SER A 188 13.63 -0.87 3.24
N VAL A 189 13.99 -2.11 3.63
CA VAL A 189 15.30 -2.69 3.31
C VAL A 189 15.60 -2.61 1.81
N ALA A 190 14.58 -2.88 0.98
CA ALA A 190 14.74 -2.87 -0.47
C ALA A 190 15.13 -1.49 -1.01
N LEU A 191 14.56 -0.40 -0.48
CA LEU A 191 14.90 0.96 -0.90
C LEU A 191 16.27 1.40 -0.38
N VAL A 192 16.69 0.94 0.80
CA VAL A 192 18.08 1.13 1.26
C VAL A 192 19.07 0.47 0.29
N ASN A 193 18.76 -0.75 -0.17
CA ASN A 193 19.56 -1.44 -1.18
C ASN A 193 19.54 -0.70 -2.53
N ALA A 194 18.40 -0.11 -2.91
CA ALA A 194 18.30 0.69 -4.13
C ALA A 194 19.19 1.95 -4.08
N ILE A 195 19.30 2.60 -2.92
CA ILE A 195 20.25 3.72 -2.70
C ILE A 195 21.68 3.22 -2.91
N SER A 196 22.05 2.10 -2.28
CA SER A 196 23.39 1.50 -2.37
C SER A 196 23.74 1.14 -3.82
N ASN A 197 22.80 0.55 -4.56
CA ASN A 197 22.98 0.18 -5.97
C ASN A 197 23.16 1.40 -6.90
N LYS A 198 22.52 2.53 -6.59
CA LYS A 198 22.70 3.78 -7.36
C LYS A 198 24.07 4.43 -7.11
N ASN A 199 24.67 4.23 -5.94
CA ASN A 199 25.99 4.75 -5.61
C ASN A 199 26.85 3.68 -4.91
N PRO A 200 27.43 2.72 -5.66
CA PRO A 200 28.26 1.66 -5.09
C PRO A 200 29.56 2.16 -4.40
N GLN A 201 29.99 3.39 -4.69
CA GLN A 201 31.17 3.99 -4.06
C GLN A 201 30.90 4.42 -2.61
N LYS A 202 29.63 4.69 -2.27
CA LYS A 202 29.19 4.99 -0.91
C LYS A 202 28.03 4.06 -0.56
N PRO A 203 28.31 2.78 -0.25
CA PRO A 203 27.27 1.78 -0.02
C PRO A 203 26.47 2.11 1.25
N TRP A 204 25.18 1.85 1.18
CA TRP A 204 24.24 1.98 2.29
C TRP A 204 23.84 0.60 2.82
N GLU A 205 23.45 0.57 4.09
CA GLU A 205 22.91 -0.63 4.72
C GLU A 205 21.77 -0.28 5.69
N PRO A 206 20.86 -1.22 5.99
CA PRO A 206 19.97 -1.10 7.14
C PRO A 206 20.76 -1.02 8.44
N LYS A 207 20.50 -0.02 9.26
CA LYS A 207 21.17 0.16 10.56
C LYS A 207 20.41 -0.51 11.69
N PHE A 208 19.11 -0.29 11.76
CA PHE A 208 18.24 -0.98 12.70
C PHE A 208 16.80 -1.06 12.18
N VAL A 209 16.06 -2.01 12.72
CA VAL A 209 14.65 -2.26 12.37
C VAL A 209 13.76 -1.34 13.18
N ILE A 210 12.87 -0.62 12.48
CA ILE A 210 11.82 0.17 13.11
C ILE A 210 10.66 -0.77 13.47
N ARG A 211 10.15 -1.50 12.45
CA ARG A 211 9.02 -2.42 12.59
C ARG A 211 8.88 -3.34 11.39
N ASN A 212 8.24 -4.48 11.60
CA ASN A 212 7.74 -5.34 10.54
C ASN A 212 6.26 -5.06 10.32
N PHE A 213 5.82 -5.01 9.07
CA PHE A 213 4.44 -4.79 8.67
C PHE A 213 3.93 -5.91 7.79
N ASP A 214 2.68 -6.29 8.01
CA ASP A 214 1.91 -7.05 7.05
C ASP A 214 1.46 -6.13 5.91
N LEU A 215 1.57 -6.60 4.67
CA LEU A 215 1.09 -5.91 3.48
C LEU A 215 -0.23 -6.54 3.03
N ALA A 216 -1.25 -5.71 2.82
CA ALA A 216 -2.56 -6.15 2.39
C ALA A 216 -3.11 -5.32 1.23
N VAL A 217 -4.10 -5.86 0.53
CA VAL A 217 -4.86 -5.11 -0.48
C VAL A 217 -5.78 -4.13 0.25
N GLY A 218 -5.69 -2.85 -0.09
CA GLY A 218 -6.59 -1.82 0.44
C GLY A 218 -7.81 -1.64 -0.45
N VAL A 219 -8.97 -1.46 0.17
CA VAL A 219 -10.26 -1.25 -0.49
C VAL A 219 -10.99 -0.10 0.20
N LYS A 220 -11.82 0.65 -0.53
CA LYS A 220 -12.72 1.63 0.09
C LYS A 220 -13.58 0.94 1.16
N GLN A 221 -13.86 1.63 2.26
CA GLN A 221 -14.73 1.10 3.30
C GLN A 221 -16.14 0.82 2.78
N GLY A 222 -16.73 -0.25 3.30
CA GLY A 222 -18.11 -0.63 2.97
C GLY A 222 -18.23 -1.56 1.77
N GLU A 223 -17.14 -2.20 1.34
CA GLU A 223 -17.11 -3.17 0.23
C GLU A 223 -16.84 -4.62 0.72
N PRO A 224 -17.66 -5.18 1.64
CA PRO A 224 -17.35 -6.46 2.30
C PRO A 224 -17.29 -7.65 1.33
N ARG A 225 -18.07 -7.63 0.24
CA ARG A 225 -18.05 -8.72 -0.76
C ARG A 225 -16.72 -8.73 -1.52
N LEU A 226 -16.19 -7.54 -1.88
CA LEU A 226 -14.88 -7.43 -2.54
C LEU A 226 -13.77 -7.90 -1.60
N VAL A 227 -13.79 -7.48 -0.32
CA VAL A 227 -12.82 -7.92 0.69
C VAL A 227 -12.89 -9.43 0.89
N ALA A 228 -14.08 -10.02 0.99
CA ALA A 228 -14.26 -11.48 1.12
C ALA A 228 -13.65 -12.24 -0.08
N LYS A 229 -13.95 -11.79 -1.31
CA LYS A 229 -13.41 -12.40 -2.54
C LYS A 229 -11.88 -12.26 -2.62
N LEU A 230 -11.32 -11.12 -2.22
CA LEU A 230 -9.86 -10.94 -2.11
C LEU A 230 -9.26 -11.90 -1.08
N ASN A 231 -9.89 -12.07 0.08
CA ASN A 231 -9.42 -12.97 1.14
C ASN A 231 -9.40 -14.44 0.71
N GLU A 232 -10.41 -14.88 -0.02
CA GLU A 232 -10.46 -16.22 -0.62
C GLU A 232 -9.33 -16.40 -1.63
N TRP A 233 -9.14 -15.44 -2.53
CA TRP A 233 -8.09 -15.46 -3.53
C TRP A 233 -6.68 -15.47 -2.91
N ILE A 234 -6.43 -14.60 -1.91
CA ILE A 234 -5.13 -14.55 -1.20
C ILE A 234 -4.87 -15.88 -0.50
N SER A 235 -5.86 -16.42 0.24
CA SER A 235 -5.70 -17.70 0.94
C SER A 235 -5.38 -18.85 -0.01
N ALA A 236 -6.04 -18.90 -1.17
CA ALA A 236 -5.77 -19.92 -2.21
C ALA A 236 -4.36 -19.78 -2.80
N ASN A 237 -3.91 -18.53 -3.07
CA ASN A 237 -2.63 -18.28 -3.70
C ASN A 237 -1.42 -18.29 -2.72
N LEU A 238 -1.63 -18.12 -1.43
CA LEU A 238 -0.65 -18.47 -0.40
C LEU A 238 -0.51 -19.99 -0.28
N LYS A 239 -1.63 -20.71 -0.20
CA LYS A 239 -1.64 -22.18 -0.06
C LYS A 239 -1.00 -22.90 -1.27
N ASN A 240 -1.23 -22.41 -2.50
CA ASN A 240 -0.64 -23.00 -3.71
C ASN A 240 0.78 -22.50 -4.02
N GLY A 241 1.33 -21.60 -3.20
CA GLY A 241 2.69 -21.09 -3.29
C GLY A 241 2.91 -19.92 -4.25
N LYS A 242 1.94 -19.55 -5.09
CA LYS A 242 2.14 -18.51 -6.14
C LYS A 242 2.53 -17.15 -5.57
N LEU A 243 1.89 -16.69 -4.47
CA LEU A 243 2.27 -15.44 -3.83
C LEU A 243 3.65 -15.52 -3.18
N SER A 244 4.01 -16.68 -2.60
CA SER A 244 5.35 -16.92 -2.04
C SER A 244 6.43 -16.93 -3.12
N ASP A 245 6.14 -17.49 -4.29
CA ASP A 245 7.07 -17.50 -5.42
C ASP A 245 7.30 -16.10 -5.97
N ILE A 246 6.24 -15.29 -6.12
CA ILE A 246 6.36 -13.87 -6.50
C ILE A 246 7.23 -13.14 -5.47
N TYR A 247 6.93 -13.28 -4.18
CA TYR A 247 7.70 -12.61 -3.14
C TYR A 247 9.18 -13.01 -3.18
N LYS A 248 9.46 -14.31 -3.25
CA LYS A 248 10.82 -14.86 -3.34
C LYS A 248 11.58 -14.38 -4.58
N GLN A 249 10.91 -14.30 -5.72
CA GLN A 249 11.51 -13.82 -6.98
C GLN A 249 12.06 -12.39 -6.83
N TYR A 250 11.34 -11.51 -6.15
CA TYR A 250 11.70 -10.10 -6.07
C TYR A 250 12.51 -9.73 -4.83
N TYR A 251 12.34 -10.44 -3.72
CA TYR A 251 13.05 -10.14 -2.47
C TYR A 251 14.16 -11.14 -2.13
N GLY A 252 14.28 -12.23 -2.88
CA GLY A 252 15.33 -13.24 -2.68
C GLY A 252 15.11 -14.15 -1.46
N VAL A 253 14.06 -13.92 -0.69
CA VAL A 253 13.71 -14.66 0.54
C VAL A 253 12.26 -15.13 0.50
N ALA A 254 11.96 -16.22 1.19
CA ALA A 254 10.59 -16.71 1.29
C ALA A 254 9.73 -15.83 2.21
N LEU A 255 8.40 -15.88 2.02
CA LEU A 255 7.47 -15.34 3.01
C LEU A 255 7.63 -16.08 4.35
N PRO A 256 7.35 -15.41 5.50
CA PRO A 256 7.34 -16.07 6.79
C PRO A 256 6.38 -17.27 6.82
N ALA A 257 6.78 -18.36 7.49
CA ALA A 257 5.97 -19.57 7.59
C ALA A 257 4.58 -19.31 8.22
N SER A 258 4.45 -18.28 9.06
CA SER A 258 3.16 -17.86 9.64
C SER A 258 2.14 -17.37 8.62
N MET A 259 2.56 -17.05 7.40
CA MET A 259 1.66 -16.63 6.31
C MET A 259 1.28 -17.78 5.36
N THR A 260 2.07 -18.85 5.34
CA THR A 260 1.94 -19.94 4.36
C THR A 260 1.39 -21.24 4.94
N ASN A 261 1.22 -21.30 6.26
CA ASN A 261 0.68 -22.46 7.01
C ASN A 261 -0.82 -22.33 7.30
#